data_d3487dd3606e114fd54d5dedc6f87336
#
_entry.id   d3487dd3606e114fd54d5dedc6f87336
#
_cell.length_a   1.000
_cell.length_b   1.000
_cell.length_c   1.000
_cell.angle_alpha   90.00
_cell.angle_beta   90.00
_cell.angle_gamma   90.00
#
_symmetry.space_group_name_H-M   'P 1'
#
loop_
_entity.id
_entity.type
_entity.pdbx_description
1 polymer ?
#
loop_
_entity_poly.entity_id
_entity_poly.type
_entity_poly.pdbx_seq_one_letter_code
_entity_poly.pdbx_strand_id
1 'polypeptide(L)'
;MSFIPQQAQNLERGKASFYAKSFNGRRTASGERLHPDSLTCAHRSYPFGTKVRVLNPANGRSVVVRVTDRGPFVRGRIIDLSWRAAKELGIIAQGVAMVVVAKDSEFVVPFEATDEIEIPEFELEISESPPLTPFWRDMKEDLSGDK
;
A
#
# COMPACT_ATOMS: atom_id res chain seq x y z
N MET A 1 -21.81 -16.86 0.13
CA MET A 1 -21.69 -16.44 0.00
C MET A 1 -21.22 -15.51 0.43
N SER A 2 -21.04 -15.05 0.74
CA SER A 2 -20.92 -14.13 1.02
C SER A 2 -20.01 -13.77 1.94
N PHE A 3 -19.37 -14.01 2.60
CA PHE A 3 -18.56 -13.72 3.49
C PHE A 3 -17.42 -13.00 3.05
N ILE A 4 -17.08 -13.00 2.06
CA ILE A 4 -16.01 -12.45 1.55
C ILE A 4 -15.98 -11.11 2.02
N PRO A 5 -16.95 -10.47 2.01
CA PRO A 5 -17.03 -9.18 2.40
C PRO A 5 -16.43 -8.82 3.70
N GLN A 6 -16.39 -9.76 4.57
CA GLN A 6 -15.83 -9.49 5.78
C GLN A 6 -14.45 -8.96 5.69
N GLN A 7 -13.60 -9.53 4.97
CA GLN A 7 -12.29 -9.08 4.87
C GLN A 7 -12.25 -7.79 4.12
N ALA A 8 -13.07 -7.61 3.17
CA ALA A 8 -13.06 -6.39 2.44
C ALA A 8 -13.43 -5.25 3.34
N GLN A 9 -14.17 -5.50 4.37
CA GLN A 9 -14.55 -4.44 5.24
C GLN A 9 -13.45 -3.92 6.09
N ASN A 10 -12.34 -4.59 6.14
CA ASN A 10 -11.22 -4.12 6.92
C ASN A 10 -10.32 -3.20 6.12
N LEU A 11 -10.63 -2.95 4.89
CA LEU A 11 -9.81 -2.05 4.09
C LEU A 11 -10.23 -0.62 4.34
N GLU A 12 -9.26 0.25 4.40
CA GLU A 12 -9.53 1.66 4.62
C GLU A 12 -9.04 2.43 3.41
N ARG A 13 -9.80 3.36 2.90
CA ARG A 13 -9.38 4.15 1.76
C ARG A 13 -9.25 5.58 2.17
N GLY A 14 -8.26 6.24 1.70
CA GLY A 14 -8.08 7.64 2.04
C GLY A 14 -6.77 8.12 1.50
N LYS A 15 -6.37 9.31 1.89
CA LYS A 15 -5.15 9.88 1.37
C LYS A 15 -3.95 9.55 2.25
N ALA A 16 -2.85 9.28 1.61
CA ALA A 16 -1.58 9.06 2.28
C ALA A 16 -0.69 10.24 2.00
N SER A 17 0.11 10.62 2.96
CA SER A 17 1.15 11.62 2.75
C SER A 17 2.40 11.05 3.40
N PHE A 18 3.48 11.79 3.43
CA PHE A 18 4.69 11.31 4.08
C PHE A 18 5.32 12.43 4.88
N TYR A 19 6.16 12.06 5.79
CA TYR A 19 6.75 13.02 6.70
C TYR A 19 7.68 13.99 5.98
N ALA A 20 7.66 15.22 6.41
CA ALA A 20 8.59 16.20 5.88
C ALA A 20 9.98 15.86 6.37
N LYS A 21 11.00 16.25 5.64
CA LYS A 21 12.34 15.97 6.02
C LYS A 21 12.68 16.48 7.40
N SER A 22 12.08 17.55 7.82
CA SER A 22 12.41 18.11 9.11
C SER A 22 12.02 17.19 10.26
N PHE A 23 11.21 16.18 10.00
CA PHE A 23 10.85 15.28 11.06
C PHE A 23 11.83 14.12 11.22
N ASN A 24 12.76 13.96 10.30
CA ASN A 24 13.70 12.85 10.40
C ASN A 24 14.51 12.98 11.68
N GLY A 25 14.63 11.89 12.40
CA GLY A 25 15.38 11.88 13.65
C GLY A 25 14.54 12.22 14.85
N ARG A 26 13.31 12.70 14.67
CA ARG A 26 12.50 13.05 15.79
C ARG A 26 11.88 11.83 16.40
N ARG A 27 11.51 11.90 17.66
CA ARG A 27 10.91 10.78 18.31
C ARG A 27 9.47 10.67 17.93
N THR A 28 9.01 9.49 17.62
CA THR A 28 7.62 9.27 17.27
C THR A 28 6.85 8.88 18.53
N ALA A 29 5.55 8.72 18.42
CA ALA A 29 4.71 8.40 19.57
C ALA A 29 5.09 7.08 20.23
N SER A 30 5.66 6.15 19.48
CA SER A 30 6.05 4.88 20.05
C SER A 30 7.38 4.99 20.79
N GLY A 31 8.07 6.11 20.66
CA GLY A 31 9.37 6.27 21.27
C GLY A 31 10.50 6.03 20.30
N GLU A 32 10.25 5.46 19.15
CA GLU A 32 11.30 5.23 18.19
C GLU A 32 11.57 6.51 17.43
N ARG A 33 12.77 6.65 16.93
CA ARG A 33 13.06 7.83 16.12
C ARG A 33 12.70 7.56 14.68
N LEU A 34 12.27 8.57 13.99
CA LEU A 34 11.88 8.44 12.61
C LEU A 34 13.12 8.41 11.73
N HIS A 35 13.21 7.40 10.89
CA HIS A 35 14.30 7.29 9.95
C HIS A 35 13.74 7.30 8.55
N PRO A 36 14.29 8.09 7.66
CA PRO A 36 13.75 8.18 6.30
C PRO A 36 13.85 6.88 5.52
N ASP A 37 14.83 6.05 5.86
CA ASP A 37 15.00 4.80 5.12
C ASP A 37 14.30 3.60 5.71
N SER A 38 13.58 3.75 6.78
CA SER A 38 12.83 2.65 7.35
C SER A 38 11.44 2.63 6.79
N LEU A 39 10.82 1.48 6.81
CA LEU A 39 9.46 1.35 6.31
C LEU A 39 8.49 1.44 7.47
N THR A 40 8.15 2.66 7.84
CA THR A 40 7.28 2.91 8.98
C THR A 40 6.21 3.91 8.62
N CYS A 41 5.23 4.05 9.50
CA CYS A 41 4.15 4.97 9.24
C CYS A 41 3.51 5.47 10.53
N ALA A 42 2.68 6.47 10.41
CA ALA A 42 1.80 6.91 11.45
C ALA A 42 0.40 6.48 11.10
N HIS A 43 -0.33 5.92 12.05
CA HIS A 43 -1.71 5.54 11.85
C HIS A 43 -2.46 5.94 13.11
N ARG A 44 -3.72 6.31 12.96
CA ARG A 44 -4.46 6.83 14.10
C ARG A 44 -4.77 5.82 15.16
N SER A 45 -5.03 4.59 14.80
CA SER A 45 -5.53 3.63 15.77
C SER A 45 -4.85 2.28 15.84
N TYR A 46 -4.20 1.83 14.79
CA TYR A 46 -3.59 0.51 14.86
C TYR A 46 -2.48 0.50 15.91
N PRO A 47 -2.34 -0.57 16.66
CA PRO A 47 -1.31 -0.63 17.69
C PRO A 47 0.09 -0.46 17.11
N PHE A 48 1.00 0.07 17.88
CA PHE A 48 2.37 0.19 17.43
C PHE A 48 2.92 -1.19 17.13
N GLY A 49 3.67 -1.31 16.09
CA GLY A 49 4.23 -2.58 15.68
C GLY A 49 3.38 -3.31 14.65
N THR A 50 2.16 -2.86 14.45
CA THR A 50 1.29 -3.52 13.47
C THR A 50 1.88 -3.33 12.09
N LYS A 51 1.89 -4.38 11.29
CA LYS A 51 2.32 -4.26 9.91
C LYS A 51 1.12 -3.96 9.07
N VAL A 52 1.24 -2.96 8.23
CA VAL A 52 0.15 -2.45 7.45
C VAL A 52 0.53 -2.48 5.99
N ARG A 53 -0.33 -2.98 5.15
CA ARG A 53 -0.06 -2.96 3.73
C ARG A 53 -0.76 -1.76 3.14
N VAL A 54 -0.05 -1.01 2.32
CA VAL A 54 -0.58 0.18 1.70
C VAL A 54 -0.51 -0.04 0.20
N LEU A 55 -1.61 0.10 -0.47
CA LEU A 55 -1.68 -0.10 -1.90
C LEU A 55 -1.98 1.22 -2.58
N ASN A 56 -1.24 1.52 -3.62
CA ASN A 56 -1.48 2.69 -4.46
C ASN A 56 -2.20 2.21 -5.70
N PRO A 57 -3.50 2.35 -5.79
CA PRO A 57 -4.23 1.81 -6.93
C PRO A 57 -3.90 2.50 -8.26
N ALA A 58 -3.35 3.69 -8.21
CA ALA A 58 -3.03 4.38 -9.45
C ALA A 58 -1.90 3.71 -10.21
N ASN A 59 -0.99 3.05 -9.51
CA ASN A 59 0.12 2.40 -10.20
C ASN A 59 0.28 0.93 -9.80
N GLY A 60 -0.57 0.43 -8.92
CA GLY A 60 -0.50 -0.97 -8.52
C GLY A 60 0.60 -1.32 -7.54
N ARG A 61 1.36 -0.36 -7.07
CA ARG A 61 2.44 -0.65 -6.15
C ARG A 61 1.91 -0.76 -4.73
N SER A 62 2.55 -1.55 -3.92
CA SER A 62 2.19 -1.65 -2.52
C SER A 62 3.44 -1.73 -1.68
N VAL A 63 3.31 -1.45 -0.41
CA VAL A 63 4.44 -1.52 0.49
C VAL A 63 3.88 -1.90 1.87
N VAL A 64 4.66 -2.62 2.66
CA VAL A 64 4.26 -2.99 4.00
C VAL A 64 5.05 -2.12 4.95
N VAL A 65 4.38 -1.44 5.86
CA VAL A 65 5.03 -0.53 6.80
C VAL A 65 4.61 -0.90 8.21
N ARG A 66 5.38 -0.46 9.18
CA ARG A 66 5.11 -0.77 10.58
C ARG A 66 4.65 0.50 11.28
N VAL A 67 3.62 0.42 12.07
CA VAL A 67 3.09 1.59 12.75
C VAL A 67 4.00 1.96 13.91
N THR A 68 4.50 3.19 13.93
CA THR A 68 5.36 3.66 14.98
C THR A 68 4.89 4.99 15.53
N ASP A 69 3.87 5.58 14.95
CA ASP A 69 3.47 6.92 15.34
C ASP A 69 1.96 7.06 15.24
N ARG A 70 1.44 8.15 15.76
CA ARG A 70 0.02 8.46 15.70
C ARG A 70 -0.23 9.63 14.76
N GLY A 71 -1.31 9.56 14.05
CA GLY A 71 -1.72 10.54 13.07
C GLY A 71 -1.95 9.84 11.77
N PRO A 72 -2.24 10.56 10.73
CA PRO A 72 -2.38 12.01 10.66
C PRO A 72 -3.73 12.46 11.21
N PHE A 73 -3.80 13.72 11.60
CA PHE A 73 -5.05 14.21 12.13
C PHE A 73 -5.69 15.24 11.19
N VAL A 74 -5.31 15.19 9.95
CA VAL A 74 -5.86 16.05 8.93
C VAL A 74 -6.98 15.30 8.27
N ARG A 75 -8.14 15.94 8.10
CA ARG A 75 -9.26 15.27 7.52
C ARG A 75 -8.96 14.69 6.16
N GLY A 76 -9.37 13.49 5.92
CA GLY A 76 -9.14 12.82 4.64
C GLY A 76 -7.82 12.07 4.54
N ARG A 77 -6.89 12.33 5.43
CA ARG A 77 -5.62 11.62 5.39
C ARG A 77 -5.68 10.51 6.43
N ILE A 78 -5.27 9.32 6.05
CA ILE A 78 -5.38 8.16 6.92
C ILE A 78 -4.04 7.58 7.32
N ILE A 79 -2.97 7.95 6.65
CA ILE A 79 -1.68 7.39 6.97
C ILE A 79 -0.59 8.36 6.54
N ASP A 80 0.48 8.45 7.33
CA ASP A 80 1.65 9.22 6.95
C ASP A 80 2.80 8.25 6.87
N LEU A 81 3.50 8.24 5.77
CA LEU A 81 4.53 7.25 5.50
C LEU A 81 5.92 7.81 5.70
N SER A 82 6.88 6.94 5.97
CA SER A 82 8.27 7.35 5.96
C SER A 82 8.63 7.68 4.52
N TRP A 83 9.73 8.38 4.31
CA TRP A 83 10.14 8.76 2.97
C TRP A 83 10.37 7.53 2.10
N ARG A 84 11.05 6.52 2.66
CA ARG A 84 11.32 5.32 1.91
C ARG A 84 10.04 4.63 1.47
N ALA A 85 9.07 4.57 2.34
CA ALA A 85 7.81 3.93 2.00
C ALA A 85 7.10 4.71 0.90
N ALA A 86 7.12 6.03 0.98
CA ALA A 86 6.47 6.85 -0.03
C ALA A 86 7.17 6.68 -1.37
N LYS A 87 8.49 6.52 -1.33
CA LYS A 87 9.22 6.33 -2.55
C LYS A 87 8.86 5.01 -3.17
N GLU A 88 8.79 3.95 -2.39
CA GLU A 88 8.44 2.65 -2.94
C GLU A 88 7.02 2.63 -3.46
N LEU A 89 6.15 3.41 -2.88
CA LEU A 89 4.78 3.46 -3.31
C LEU A 89 4.60 4.38 -4.52
N GLY A 90 5.60 5.14 -4.84
CA GLY A 90 5.58 6.01 -6.02
C GLY A 90 4.80 7.28 -5.85
N ILE A 91 4.78 7.86 -4.65
CA ILE A 91 4.00 9.06 -4.43
C ILE A 91 4.84 10.29 -4.08
N ILE A 92 6.14 10.18 -4.16
CA ILE A 92 6.99 11.32 -3.77
C ILE A 92 6.67 12.58 -4.58
N ALA A 93 6.50 12.44 -5.86
CA ALA A 93 6.28 13.62 -6.68
C ALA A 93 4.95 14.29 -6.39
N GLN A 94 3.93 13.52 -6.07
CA GLN A 94 2.65 14.11 -5.81
C GLN A 94 2.49 14.59 -4.41
N GLY A 95 3.20 14.04 -3.49
CA GLY A 95 3.10 14.43 -2.10
C GLY A 95 1.94 13.77 -1.37
N VAL A 96 0.82 13.63 -2.00
CA VAL A 96 -0.35 13.04 -1.39
C VAL A 96 -1.02 12.17 -2.45
N ALA A 97 -1.50 11.02 -2.08
CA ALA A 97 -2.15 10.13 -3.03
C ALA A 97 -3.22 9.31 -2.35
N MET A 98 -4.21 8.88 -3.09
CA MET A 98 -5.24 8.00 -2.56
C MET A 98 -4.66 6.61 -2.44
N VAL A 99 -4.91 5.95 -1.33
CA VAL A 99 -4.39 4.61 -1.11
C VAL A 99 -5.44 3.75 -0.43
N VAL A 100 -5.17 2.46 -0.39
CA VAL A 100 -6.00 1.51 0.32
C VAL A 100 -5.10 0.87 1.35
N VAL A 101 -5.54 0.83 2.59
CA VAL A 101 -4.73 0.39 3.69
C VAL A 101 -5.43 -0.65 4.55
N ALA A 102 -4.70 -1.61 5.05
CA ALA A 102 -5.25 -2.57 6.01
C ALA A 102 -4.09 -3.26 6.70
N LYS A 103 -4.34 -3.92 7.80
CA LYS A 103 -3.31 -4.69 8.45
C LYS A 103 -2.86 -5.71 7.43
N ASP A 104 -1.59 -5.97 7.37
CA ASP A 104 -1.07 -6.86 6.35
C ASP A 104 -1.73 -8.23 6.43
N SER A 105 -2.00 -8.72 7.62
CA SER A 105 -2.62 -10.03 7.74
C SER A 105 -4.07 -10.05 7.27
N GLU A 106 -4.67 -8.90 7.13
CA GLU A 106 -6.05 -8.83 6.69
C GLU A 106 -6.22 -8.30 5.28
N PHE A 107 -5.13 -8.04 4.59
CA PHE A 107 -5.22 -7.46 3.25
C PHE A 107 -5.41 -8.60 2.26
N VAL A 108 -6.52 -8.62 1.60
CA VAL A 108 -6.79 -9.66 0.65
C VAL A 108 -6.95 -9.07 -0.73
N VAL A 109 -6.26 -9.62 -1.66
CA VAL A 109 -6.33 -9.16 -3.01
C VAL A 109 -7.09 -10.18 -3.77
N PRO A 110 -8.20 -9.89 -4.30
CA PRO A 110 -9.01 -10.84 -5.01
C PRO A 110 -8.29 -11.76 -5.96
N PHE A 111 -7.49 -11.24 -6.81
CA PHE A 111 -6.91 -12.11 -7.77
C PHE A 111 -5.95 -13.06 -7.13
N GLU A 112 -5.48 -12.74 -6.00
CA GLU A 112 -4.58 -13.59 -5.40
C GLU A 112 -5.26 -14.82 -5.00
N ALA A 113 -6.37 -14.71 -4.47
CA ALA A 113 -7.03 -15.89 -3.99
C ALA A 113 -7.34 -16.72 -5.14
N THR A 114 -7.66 -16.19 -6.24
CA THR A 114 -8.01 -17.04 -7.26
C THR A 114 -6.86 -17.64 -7.85
N ASP A 115 -5.89 -16.93 -8.02
CA ASP A 115 -4.87 -17.49 -8.73
C ASP A 115 -4.43 -18.73 -8.19
N GLU A 116 -4.42 -18.85 -7.05
CA GLU A 116 -3.91 -19.98 -6.59
C GLU A 116 -4.66 -21.07 -6.90
N ILE A 117 -5.67 -20.93 -7.13
CA ILE A 117 -6.38 -21.96 -7.34
C ILE A 117 -6.12 -22.74 -8.30
N GLU A 118 -5.68 -22.86 -8.53
CA GLU A 118 -5.50 -23.68 -9.26
C GLU A 118 -5.70 -23.89 -10.53
N ILE A 119 -6.18 -23.60 -10.99
CA ILE A 119 -6.50 -23.80 -12.25
C ILE A 119 -5.40 -23.86 -12.91
N PRO A 120 -4.65 -23.86 -12.46
CA PRO A 120 -3.47 -24.00 -12.87
C PRO A 120 -3.26 -24.44 -14.17
N GLU A 121 -3.27 -25.51 -14.39
CA GLU A 121 -2.91 -26.01 -15.54
C GLU A 121 -3.51 -25.42 -16.72
N PHE A 122 -4.63 -25.58 -16.95
CA PHE A 122 -5.08 -25.13 -18.18
C PHE A 122 -4.98 -23.65 -18.20
N GLU A 123 -4.87 -23.11 -17.16
CA GLU A 123 -4.72 -21.79 -17.11
C GLU A 123 -3.48 -21.44 -17.74
N LEU A 124 -2.55 -22.20 -17.61
CA LEU A 124 -1.32 -21.95 -18.16
C LEU A 124 -1.37 -21.68 -19.55
N GLU A 125 -1.98 -22.46 -20.26
CA GLU A 125 -1.95 -22.27 -21.62
C GLU A 125 -2.54 -20.98 -21.92
N ILE A 126 -3.48 -20.63 -21.28
CA ILE A 126 -4.06 -19.44 -21.54
C ILE A 126 -3.11 -18.44 -21.27
N SER A 127 -2.40 -18.70 -20.37
CA SER A 127 -1.54 -17.75 -19.97
C SER A 127 -0.67 -17.25 -20.97
N GLU A 128 -0.31 -18.02 -21.80
CA GLU A 128 0.61 -17.54 -22.69
C GLU A 128 0.00 -16.39 -23.31
N SER A 129 -1.13 -16.17 -23.10
CA SER A 129 -1.73 -15.19 -23.77
C SER A 129 -1.35 -14.03 -23.02
N PRO A 130 -0.92 -13.16 -23.48
CA PRO A 130 -0.43 -12.06 -22.89
C PRO A 130 -1.22 -11.43 -21.95
N PRO A 131 -2.30 -11.56 -22.09
CA PRO A 131 -3.13 -10.96 -21.24
C PRO A 131 -2.83 -11.14 -19.89
N LEU A 132 -2.03 -11.96 -19.63
CA LEU A 132 -1.72 -12.19 -18.44
C LEU A 132 -1.27 -11.04 -17.72
N THR A 133 -0.75 -10.05 -18.22
CA THR A 133 -0.27 -8.99 -17.45
C THR A 133 -1.43 -8.16 -17.11
N PRO A 134 -1.52 -7.65 -15.96
CA PRO A 134 -2.63 -6.86 -15.52
C PRO A 134 -2.64 -5.61 -16.37
N PHE A 135 -3.78 -5.09 -16.66
CA PHE A 135 -3.86 -3.95 -17.50
C PHE A 135 -3.14 -2.75 -16.89
N TRP A 136 -3.08 -2.66 -15.61
CA TRP A 136 -2.42 -1.52 -15.04
C TRP A 136 -0.93 -1.57 -15.31
N ARG A 137 -0.41 -2.76 -15.57
CA ARG A 137 0.96 -2.85 -15.83
C ARG A 137 1.20 -2.34 -17.20
N ASP A 138 0.34 -2.63 -18.10
CA ASP A 138 0.52 -2.17 -19.44
C ASP A 138 0.42 -0.67 -19.46
N MET A 139 -0.46 -0.12 -18.71
CA MET A 139 -0.57 1.27 -18.67
C MET A 139 0.67 1.90 -18.19
N LYS A 140 1.27 1.32 -17.21
CA LYS A 140 2.42 1.86 -16.68
C LYS A 140 3.52 1.85 -17.69
N GLU A 141 3.63 0.82 -18.43
CA GLU A 141 4.63 0.77 -19.39
C GLU A 141 4.39 1.77 -20.46
N ASP A 142 3.21 1.94 -20.86
CA ASP A 142 2.92 2.89 -21.86
C ASP A 142 3.34 4.25 -21.39
N LEU A 143 3.04 4.59 -20.22
CA LEU A 143 3.41 5.84 -19.75
C LEU A 143 4.88 6.01 -19.80
N SER A 144 5.59 5.02 -19.45
CA SER A 144 7.00 5.21 -19.44
C SER A 144 7.49 5.25 -20.84
N GLY A 145 6.91 4.52 -21.69
CA GLY A 145 7.42 4.49 -23.01
C GLY A 145 7.17 5.79 -23.69
N ASP A 146 6.18 6.46 -23.24
CA ASP A 146 5.91 7.65 -23.82
C ASP A 146 6.88 8.62 -23.62
N LYS A 147 7.39 8.50 -22.81
CA LYS A 147 8.25 9.33 -22.45
C LYS A 147 9.12 9.48 -23.03
#